data_9fdabc94a18516a4fcfa450c23c31b09
#
_entry.id   9fdabc94a18516a4fcfa450c23c31b09
#
_cell.length_a   1.000
_cell.length_b   1.000
_cell.length_c   1.000
_cell.angle_alpha   90.00
_cell.angle_beta   90.00
_cell.angle_gamma   90.00
#
_symmetry.space_group_name_H-M   'P 1'
#
loop_
_entity.id
_entity.type
_entity.pdbx_description
1 polymer ?
#
loop_
_entity_poly.entity_id
_entity_poly.type
_entity_poly.pdbx_seq_one_letter_code
_entity_poly.pdbx_strand_id
1 'polypeptide(L)'
;MQRRSFLRRTGLALGAGAVLPSLSFTSPSNVSLDSWANVRSQFLLDPKRIHMAQMFLASHPKPVRDAIDHHRKMFDESPVEYWEHNWKTMEPEMCKAAANYIQADPTEVALTDSTTMGLGLLYTGFQLKEGDDILSTTHDHYATDKSLEYAAAKNKATIRRVTLYKEASNATADEMVGTLTKAIQPNTKLVAVTWVHSVSGMKLPIRTIADAIKSINSNRSDQDRIYFCVDGVHGFGVEDVTMADLGCDFFAASTHKWIFGPRGTGILWGRKDAWNKVVPTIPAFSYPAYGMWLGMIPQGKLNFCDLHSPGGFHSFENRWALKEAFDFHMQIGKKKVADRTHQLGSMLKEGLRGVNHIKLHTPVSTELSSGINCFEVEGMTSEEAIKKLSTKKIIGSAAPYPISYARLTPSIINNEEEVKMCIAALEKIKE
;
A
#
# COMPACT_ATOMS: atom_id res chain seq x y z
N MET A 1 -9.71 -13.92 -41.68
CA MET A 1 -11.04 -14.44 -41.28
C MET A 1 -11.04 -15.35 -40.03
N GLN A 2 -9.93 -15.57 -39.33
CA GLN A 2 -9.86 -16.56 -38.22
C GLN A 2 -9.84 -15.96 -36.78
N ARG A 3 -9.62 -14.67 -36.62
CA ARG A 3 -9.57 -14.02 -35.28
C ARG A 3 -10.93 -13.87 -34.60
N ARG A 4 -12.03 -13.79 -35.36
CA ARG A 4 -13.41 -13.75 -34.84
C ARG A 4 -13.94 -15.10 -34.33
N SER A 5 -13.30 -16.21 -34.67
CA SER A 5 -13.77 -17.54 -34.28
C SER A 5 -13.37 -17.95 -32.88
N PHE A 6 -12.30 -17.39 -32.32
CA PHE A 6 -11.83 -17.71 -30.96
C PHE A 6 -12.82 -17.21 -29.91
N LEU A 7 -13.21 -15.93 -29.97
CA LEU A 7 -14.18 -15.38 -28.99
C LEU A 7 -15.64 -15.80 -29.31
N ARG A 8 -15.98 -16.14 -30.55
CA ARG A 8 -17.29 -16.75 -30.85
C ARG A 8 -17.41 -18.14 -30.24
N ARG A 9 -16.34 -18.94 -30.19
CA ARG A 9 -16.38 -20.26 -29.53
C ARG A 9 -16.45 -20.14 -28.02
N THR A 10 -15.78 -19.16 -27.39
CA THR A 10 -15.92 -18.86 -25.97
C THR A 10 -17.23 -18.16 -25.61
N GLY A 11 -17.87 -17.46 -26.55
CA GLY A 11 -19.17 -16.79 -26.33
C GLY A 11 -20.40 -17.65 -26.60
N LEU A 12 -20.29 -18.73 -27.44
CA LEU A 12 -21.42 -19.60 -27.83
C LEU A 12 -21.59 -20.82 -26.91
N ALA A 13 -20.64 -21.15 -26.04
CA ALA A 13 -20.80 -22.18 -25.02
C ALA A 13 -21.70 -21.74 -23.83
N LEU A 14 -22.18 -20.50 -23.82
CA LEU A 14 -23.06 -19.94 -22.79
C LEU A 14 -24.56 -20.09 -23.05
N GLY A 15 -24.94 -20.90 -24.05
CA GLY A 15 -26.36 -21.11 -24.43
C GLY A 15 -27.05 -22.34 -23.79
N ALA A 16 -26.40 -23.15 -23.00
CA ALA A 16 -27.00 -24.25 -22.27
C ALA A 16 -26.83 -24.06 -20.76
N GLY A 17 -27.88 -23.54 -20.12
CA GLY A 17 -27.92 -23.22 -18.71
C GLY A 17 -27.67 -24.42 -17.80
N ALA A 18 -26.46 -24.53 -17.31
CA ALA A 18 -26.22 -25.09 -15.99
C ALA A 18 -25.81 -23.88 -15.13
N VAL A 19 -26.77 -23.34 -14.38
CA VAL A 19 -26.51 -22.50 -13.22
C VAL A 19 -25.79 -23.37 -12.21
N LEU A 20 -24.47 -23.49 -12.34
CA LEU A 20 -23.67 -23.95 -11.23
C LEU A 20 -23.76 -22.86 -10.17
N PRO A 21 -24.11 -23.19 -8.91
CA PRO A 21 -24.16 -22.21 -7.86
C PRO A 21 -22.80 -21.54 -7.79
N SER A 22 -22.78 -20.21 -7.81
CA SER A 22 -21.63 -19.44 -7.37
C SER A 22 -21.26 -20.00 -5.99
N LEU A 23 -20.19 -20.78 -5.91
CA LEU A 23 -19.63 -21.24 -4.65
C LEU A 23 -19.11 -20.00 -3.94
N SER A 24 -20.02 -19.31 -3.26
CA SER A 24 -19.66 -18.38 -2.22
C SER A 24 -18.85 -19.17 -1.22
N PHE A 25 -17.54 -18.97 -1.21
CA PHE A 25 -16.68 -19.52 -0.19
C PHE A 25 -17.11 -18.92 1.16
N THR A 26 -18.02 -19.58 1.84
CA THR A 26 -18.16 -19.43 3.27
C THR A 26 -16.98 -20.18 3.87
N SER A 27 -15.87 -19.49 4.11
CA SER A 27 -14.82 -20.01 4.98
C SER A 27 -15.49 -20.37 6.31
N PRO A 28 -15.51 -21.61 6.72
CA PRO A 28 -16.07 -21.98 8.02
C PRO A 28 -15.04 -21.71 9.12
N SER A 29 -14.64 -20.49 9.32
CA SER A 29 -14.01 -20.06 10.56
C SER A 29 -15.04 -19.27 11.34
N ASN A 30 -15.89 -19.98 12.09
CA ASN A 30 -16.80 -19.42 13.09
C ASN A 30 -16.06 -18.77 14.28
N VAL A 31 -14.81 -18.35 14.10
CA VAL A 31 -14.06 -17.62 15.13
C VAL A 31 -14.45 -16.17 15.00
N SER A 32 -15.23 -15.67 15.96
CA SER A 32 -15.49 -14.23 16.05
C SER A 32 -14.19 -13.46 16.20
N LEU A 33 -14.01 -12.36 15.45
CA LEU A 33 -12.85 -11.48 15.53
C LEU A 33 -13.02 -10.37 16.59
N ASP A 34 -13.86 -10.60 17.60
CA ASP A 34 -14.21 -9.62 18.63
C ASP A 34 -13.07 -9.38 19.64
N SER A 35 -12.11 -10.30 19.75
CA SER A 35 -10.95 -10.19 20.65
C SER A 35 -9.64 -10.25 19.88
N TRP A 36 -8.63 -9.54 20.39
CA TRP A 36 -7.27 -9.59 19.81
C TRP A 36 -6.63 -10.97 19.89
N ALA A 37 -7.01 -11.79 20.85
CA ALA A 37 -6.59 -13.19 20.92
C ALA A 37 -7.13 -14.00 19.74
N ASN A 38 -8.40 -13.80 19.38
CA ASN A 38 -9.02 -14.45 18.23
C ASN A 38 -8.45 -13.94 16.90
N VAL A 39 -8.20 -12.64 16.78
CA VAL A 39 -7.51 -12.07 15.60
C VAL A 39 -6.12 -12.69 15.46
N ARG A 40 -5.34 -12.73 16.54
CA ARG A 40 -3.99 -13.31 16.52
C ARG A 40 -4.00 -14.80 16.19
N SER A 41 -4.99 -15.58 16.63
CA SER A 41 -5.11 -16.99 16.32
C SER A 41 -5.28 -17.32 14.84
N GLN A 42 -5.63 -16.31 14.02
CA GLN A 42 -5.73 -16.48 12.57
C GLN A 42 -4.35 -16.59 11.88
N PHE A 43 -3.25 -16.28 12.57
CA PHE A 43 -1.90 -16.26 12.00
C PHE A 43 -1.09 -17.48 12.47
N LEU A 44 -0.33 -18.10 11.54
CA LEU A 44 0.59 -19.21 11.83
C LEU A 44 2.00 -18.70 12.17
N LEU A 45 2.08 -17.72 13.08
CA LEU A 45 3.35 -17.21 13.55
C LEU A 45 3.97 -18.14 14.59
N ASP A 46 5.31 -18.29 14.57
CA ASP A 46 6.02 -19.03 15.60
C ASP A 46 5.78 -18.38 16.99
N PRO A 47 5.08 -19.06 17.93
CA PRO A 47 4.74 -18.46 19.21
C PRO A 47 5.95 -18.25 20.14
N LYS A 48 7.12 -18.82 19.80
CA LYS A 48 8.38 -18.62 20.51
C LYS A 48 9.09 -17.32 20.15
N ARG A 49 8.53 -16.54 19.23
CA ARG A 49 9.10 -15.31 18.73
C ARG A 49 8.11 -14.14 18.85
N ILE A 50 8.61 -12.98 19.14
CA ILE A 50 7.85 -11.73 19.13
C ILE A 50 8.07 -11.05 17.76
N HIS A 51 7.00 -10.99 16.95
CA HIS A 51 7.07 -10.50 15.59
C HIS A 51 6.74 -9.00 15.54
N MET A 52 7.77 -8.15 15.40
CA MET A 52 7.66 -6.68 15.37
C MET A 52 8.18 -6.09 14.05
N ALA A 53 8.03 -6.82 12.92
CA ALA A 53 8.55 -6.41 11.61
C ALA A 53 7.55 -6.62 10.45
N GLN A 54 6.24 -6.72 10.72
CA GLN A 54 5.22 -6.92 9.68
C GLN A 54 5.13 -5.78 8.67
N MET A 55 5.61 -4.59 9.03
CA MET A 55 5.74 -3.47 8.09
C MET A 55 6.66 -3.80 6.90
N PHE A 56 7.55 -4.77 7.06
CA PHE A 56 8.44 -5.24 6.00
C PHE A 56 7.76 -6.36 5.19
N LEU A 57 7.32 -7.42 5.87
CA LEU A 57 6.62 -8.55 5.28
C LEU A 57 5.73 -9.22 6.34
N ALA A 58 4.43 -9.31 6.07
CA ALA A 58 3.46 -9.87 6.99
C ALA A 58 3.15 -11.36 6.71
N SER A 59 2.74 -12.08 7.77
CA SER A 59 2.10 -13.39 7.65
C SER A 59 0.65 -13.21 7.20
N HIS A 60 0.11 -14.18 6.47
CA HIS A 60 -1.29 -14.14 6.04
C HIS A 60 -2.21 -14.67 7.15
N PRO A 61 -3.38 -14.07 7.40
CA PRO A 61 -4.41 -14.66 8.26
C PRO A 61 -5.04 -15.89 7.59
N LYS A 62 -5.72 -16.70 8.36
CA LYS A 62 -6.32 -17.96 7.88
C LYS A 62 -7.17 -17.81 6.62
N PRO A 63 -8.13 -16.85 6.51
CA PRO A 63 -8.94 -16.73 5.30
C PRO A 63 -8.11 -16.48 4.03
N VAL A 64 -7.06 -15.67 4.12
CA VAL A 64 -6.17 -15.39 2.98
C VAL A 64 -5.38 -16.64 2.58
N ARG A 65 -4.86 -17.41 3.56
CA ARG A 65 -4.15 -18.68 3.27
C ARG A 65 -5.07 -19.69 2.60
N ASP A 66 -6.25 -19.87 3.17
CA ASP A 66 -7.22 -20.85 2.67
C ASP A 66 -7.63 -20.53 1.22
N ALA A 67 -7.82 -19.25 0.88
CA ALA A 67 -8.13 -18.81 -0.47
C ALA A 67 -6.96 -19.05 -1.44
N ILE A 68 -5.72 -18.71 -1.05
CA ILE A 68 -4.53 -18.99 -1.84
C ILE A 68 -4.41 -20.50 -2.12
N ASP A 69 -4.55 -21.34 -1.11
CA ASP A 69 -4.44 -22.79 -1.24
C ASP A 69 -5.55 -23.36 -2.10
N HIS A 70 -6.77 -22.83 -1.99
CA HIS A 70 -7.88 -23.19 -2.86
C HIS A 70 -7.60 -22.87 -4.31
N HIS A 71 -7.29 -21.62 -4.63
CA HIS A 71 -7.03 -21.20 -6.01
C HIS A 71 -5.87 -21.99 -6.62
N ARG A 72 -4.78 -22.20 -5.85
CA ARG A 72 -3.65 -23.01 -6.30
C ARG A 72 -4.08 -24.43 -6.66
N LYS A 73 -4.84 -25.08 -5.78
CA LYS A 73 -5.36 -26.42 -6.04
C LYS A 73 -6.21 -26.48 -7.31
N MET A 74 -7.11 -25.53 -7.48
CA MET A 74 -7.99 -25.50 -8.68
C MET A 74 -7.20 -25.27 -9.96
N PHE A 75 -6.15 -24.46 -9.93
CA PHE A 75 -5.24 -24.25 -11.07
C PHE A 75 -4.43 -25.52 -11.37
N ASP A 76 -3.97 -26.25 -10.35
CA ASP A 76 -3.23 -27.50 -10.55
C ASP A 76 -4.13 -28.62 -11.11
N GLU A 77 -5.41 -28.66 -10.73
CA GLU A 77 -6.38 -29.65 -11.20
C GLU A 77 -6.87 -29.38 -12.64
N SER A 78 -7.16 -28.11 -12.99
CA SER A 78 -7.71 -27.76 -14.30
C SER A 78 -7.36 -26.32 -14.71
N PRO A 79 -6.10 -26.02 -15.09
CA PRO A 79 -5.59 -24.66 -15.20
C PRO A 79 -6.34 -23.81 -16.23
N VAL A 80 -6.60 -24.33 -17.42
CA VAL A 80 -7.26 -23.58 -18.52
C VAL A 80 -8.72 -23.33 -18.21
N GLU A 81 -9.45 -24.38 -17.83
CA GLU A 81 -10.89 -24.30 -17.56
C GLU A 81 -11.16 -23.40 -16.35
N TYR A 82 -10.38 -23.55 -15.28
CA TYR A 82 -10.50 -22.72 -14.08
C TYR A 82 -10.24 -21.24 -14.40
N TRP A 83 -9.19 -20.94 -15.18
CA TRP A 83 -8.91 -19.58 -15.62
C TRP A 83 -10.02 -19.02 -16.50
N GLU A 84 -10.48 -19.75 -17.51
CA GLU A 84 -11.53 -19.29 -18.43
C GLU A 84 -12.86 -18.98 -17.72
N HIS A 85 -13.21 -19.75 -16.69
CA HIS A 85 -14.40 -19.50 -15.89
C HIS A 85 -14.32 -18.23 -15.04
N ASN A 86 -13.13 -17.88 -14.54
CA ASN A 86 -12.96 -16.90 -13.46
C ASN A 86 -12.37 -15.55 -13.93
N TRP A 87 -11.53 -15.52 -14.97
CA TRP A 87 -10.77 -14.32 -15.33
C TRP A 87 -11.59 -13.06 -15.61
N LYS A 88 -12.84 -13.19 -16.03
CA LYS A 88 -13.72 -12.04 -16.32
C LYS A 88 -14.30 -11.40 -15.08
N THR A 89 -14.37 -12.14 -13.98
CA THR A 89 -15.09 -11.73 -12.76
C THR A 89 -14.15 -11.49 -11.59
N MET A 90 -13.10 -12.29 -11.44
CA MET A 90 -12.23 -12.23 -10.26
C MET A 90 -11.50 -10.89 -10.10
N GLU A 91 -10.88 -10.36 -11.16
CA GLU A 91 -10.20 -9.06 -11.04
C GLU A 91 -11.16 -7.90 -10.74
N PRO A 92 -12.33 -7.76 -11.41
CA PRO A 92 -13.35 -6.80 -11.00
C PRO A 92 -13.82 -6.95 -9.54
N GLU A 93 -13.92 -8.19 -9.04
CA GLU A 93 -14.25 -8.43 -7.61
C GLU A 93 -13.14 -7.95 -6.68
N MET A 94 -11.87 -8.15 -7.03
CA MET A 94 -10.74 -7.62 -6.24
C MET A 94 -10.73 -6.10 -6.25
N CYS A 95 -10.95 -5.46 -7.41
CA CYS A 95 -11.08 -4.00 -7.51
C CYS A 95 -12.23 -3.49 -6.63
N LYS A 96 -13.37 -4.18 -6.63
CA LYS A 96 -14.53 -3.84 -5.78
C LYS A 96 -14.21 -3.97 -4.28
N ALA A 97 -13.53 -5.03 -3.88
CA ALA A 97 -13.14 -5.24 -2.48
C ALA A 97 -12.15 -4.15 -2.01
N ALA A 98 -11.16 -3.82 -2.84
CA ALA A 98 -10.23 -2.73 -2.57
C ALA A 98 -10.94 -1.37 -2.50
N ALA A 99 -11.83 -1.08 -3.46
CA ALA A 99 -12.60 0.15 -3.49
C ALA A 99 -13.50 0.31 -2.25
N ASN A 100 -14.18 -0.75 -1.83
CA ASN A 100 -14.97 -0.75 -0.59
C ASN A 100 -14.10 -0.42 0.63
N TYR A 101 -12.89 -0.97 0.70
CA TYR A 101 -11.96 -0.73 1.81
C TYR A 101 -11.50 0.74 1.88
N ILE A 102 -11.19 1.36 0.74
CA ILE A 102 -10.74 2.76 0.65
C ILE A 102 -11.89 3.77 0.45
N GLN A 103 -13.13 3.29 0.37
CA GLN A 103 -14.35 4.06 0.08
C GLN A 103 -14.22 4.88 -1.21
N ALA A 104 -13.93 4.19 -2.30
CA ALA A 104 -13.82 4.75 -3.65
C ALA A 104 -14.73 4.01 -4.64
N ASP A 105 -14.78 4.48 -5.89
CA ASP A 105 -15.46 3.77 -6.97
C ASP A 105 -14.56 2.62 -7.47
N PRO A 106 -15.08 1.38 -7.65
CA PRO A 106 -14.30 0.27 -8.18
C PRO A 106 -13.62 0.57 -9.52
N THR A 107 -14.20 1.44 -10.33
CA THR A 107 -13.63 1.83 -11.63
C THR A 107 -12.37 2.70 -11.49
N GLU A 108 -12.10 3.21 -10.30
CA GLU A 108 -10.93 4.04 -9.96
C GLU A 108 -9.74 3.23 -9.42
N VAL A 109 -9.89 1.91 -9.25
CA VAL A 109 -8.87 1.05 -8.64
C VAL A 109 -8.28 0.10 -9.67
N ALA A 110 -6.98 0.14 -9.88
CA ALA A 110 -6.23 -0.86 -10.63
C ALA A 110 -5.44 -1.78 -9.70
N LEU A 111 -5.28 -3.05 -10.08
CA LEU A 111 -4.50 -4.03 -9.34
C LEU A 111 -3.05 -4.00 -9.81
N THR A 112 -2.11 -4.06 -8.88
CA THR A 112 -0.67 -4.12 -9.14
C THR A 112 -0.04 -5.25 -8.31
N ASP A 113 1.23 -5.57 -8.58
CA ASP A 113 1.92 -6.61 -7.82
C ASP A 113 2.64 -6.04 -6.58
N SER A 114 2.81 -4.72 -6.53
CA SER A 114 3.45 -4.04 -5.40
C SER A 114 3.28 -2.52 -5.49
N THR A 115 3.57 -1.82 -4.38
CA THR A 115 3.71 -0.35 -4.40
C THR A 115 4.74 0.10 -5.45
N THR A 116 5.89 -0.59 -5.54
CA THR A 116 6.94 -0.26 -6.51
C THR A 116 6.42 -0.32 -7.95
N MET A 117 5.66 -1.36 -8.30
CA MET A 117 5.02 -1.45 -9.62
C MET A 117 3.97 -0.34 -9.79
N GLY A 118 3.10 -0.12 -8.81
CA GLY A 118 2.07 0.93 -8.86
C GLY A 118 2.67 2.32 -9.08
N LEU A 119 3.72 2.68 -8.33
CA LEU A 119 4.45 3.95 -8.50
C LEU A 119 5.17 4.03 -9.84
N GLY A 120 5.79 2.94 -10.28
CA GLY A 120 6.43 2.86 -11.59
C GLY A 120 5.44 3.10 -12.73
N LEU A 121 4.29 2.43 -12.72
CA LEU A 121 3.22 2.62 -13.71
C LEU A 121 2.66 4.04 -13.68
N LEU A 122 2.39 4.56 -12.48
CA LEU A 122 1.88 5.91 -12.29
C LEU A 122 2.81 6.96 -12.87
N TYR A 123 4.06 6.99 -12.40
CA TYR A 123 4.98 8.06 -12.74
C TYR A 123 5.50 7.96 -14.17
N THR A 124 5.83 6.75 -14.66
CA THR A 124 6.27 6.60 -16.05
C THR A 124 5.16 6.75 -17.07
N GLY A 125 3.90 6.50 -16.68
CA GLY A 125 2.70 6.74 -17.47
C GLY A 125 2.22 8.19 -17.41
N PHE A 126 2.67 8.99 -16.42
CA PHE A 126 2.22 10.35 -16.24
C PHE A 126 2.70 11.25 -17.39
N GLN A 127 1.78 12.03 -17.98
CA GLN A 127 2.04 12.87 -19.15
C GLN A 127 2.72 14.17 -18.74
N LEU A 128 4.04 14.14 -18.71
CA LEU A 128 4.91 15.31 -18.52
C LEU A 128 5.45 15.82 -19.87
N LYS A 129 5.85 17.08 -19.90
CA LYS A 129 6.50 17.73 -21.03
C LYS A 129 7.91 18.19 -20.65
N GLU A 130 8.73 18.47 -21.66
CA GLU A 130 10.04 19.10 -21.45
C GLU A 130 9.87 20.42 -20.68
N GLY A 131 10.65 20.59 -19.60
CA GLY A 131 10.59 21.76 -18.74
C GLY A 131 9.56 21.69 -17.61
N ASP A 132 8.69 20.67 -17.56
CA ASP A 132 7.84 20.43 -16.40
C ASP A 132 8.68 20.07 -15.15
N ASP A 133 8.16 20.38 -13.97
CA ASP A 133 8.82 20.14 -12.71
C ASP A 133 8.04 19.12 -11.85
N ILE A 134 8.78 18.19 -11.26
CA ILE A 134 8.32 17.23 -10.25
C ILE A 134 8.89 17.67 -8.91
N LEU A 135 8.04 17.82 -7.91
CA LEU A 135 8.43 18.10 -6.54
C LEU A 135 8.23 16.85 -5.68
N SER A 136 9.29 16.40 -5.02
CA SER A 136 9.30 15.28 -4.08
C SER A 136 10.06 15.63 -2.81
N THR A 137 10.31 14.68 -1.93
CA THR A 137 11.02 14.92 -0.67
C THR A 137 12.32 14.11 -0.56
N THR A 138 13.23 14.55 0.30
CA THR A 138 14.45 13.79 0.64
C THR A 138 14.17 12.59 1.56
N HIS A 139 12.92 12.42 1.98
CA HIS A 139 12.49 11.39 2.93
C HIS A 139 11.82 10.18 2.26
N ASP A 140 11.60 10.25 0.95
CA ASP A 140 10.88 9.23 0.20
C ASP A 140 11.70 7.94 0.06
N HIS A 141 10.98 6.84 -0.14
CA HIS A 141 11.60 5.55 -0.38
C HIS A 141 12.22 5.45 -1.77
N TYR A 142 13.26 4.63 -1.92
CA TYR A 142 13.94 4.32 -3.18
C TYR A 142 12.99 4.07 -4.35
N ALA A 143 11.87 3.35 -4.13
CA ALA A 143 10.91 3.04 -5.19
C ALA A 143 10.23 4.31 -5.74
N THR A 144 9.84 5.25 -4.87
CA THR A 144 9.30 6.56 -5.25
C THR A 144 10.35 7.35 -6.00
N ASP A 145 11.52 7.49 -5.39
CA ASP A 145 12.62 8.32 -5.90
C ASP A 145 13.07 7.88 -7.31
N LYS A 146 13.36 6.59 -7.51
CA LYS A 146 13.79 6.07 -8.81
C LYS A 146 12.69 6.08 -9.86
N SER A 147 11.45 5.80 -9.49
CA SER A 147 10.33 5.88 -10.45
C SER A 147 10.13 7.31 -10.96
N LEU A 148 10.30 8.31 -10.11
CA LEU A 148 10.26 9.72 -10.50
C LEU A 148 11.46 10.11 -11.37
N GLU A 149 12.66 9.61 -11.08
CA GLU A 149 13.84 9.85 -11.94
C GLU A 149 13.63 9.26 -13.35
N TYR A 150 13.05 8.05 -13.45
CA TYR A 150 12.75 7.45 -14.75
C TYR A 150 11.69 8.27 -15.53
N ALA A 151 10.66 8.76 -14.83
CA ALA A 151 9.66 9.62 -15.43
C ALA A 151 10.25 10.95 -15.91
N ALA A 152 11.08 11.61 -15.10
CA ALA A 152 11.76 12.86 -15.44
C ALA A 152 12.68 12.68 -16.64
N ALA A 153 13.52 11.64 -16.64
CA ALA A 153 14.44 11.33 -17.74
C ALA A 153 13.71 11.09 -19.06
N LYS A 154 12.62 10.28 -19.02
CA LYS A 154 11.80 9.96 -20.20
C LYS A 154 11.20 11.23 -20.85
N ASN A 155 10.77 12.19 -20.05
CA ASN A 155 10.01 13.35 -20.49
C ASN A 155 10.86 14.64 -20.55
N LYS A 156 12.15 14.59 -20.24
CA LYS A 156 13.04 15.74 -20.06
C LYS A 156 12.49 16.77 -19.06
N ALA A 157 11.81 16.27 -18.04
CA ALA A 157 11.32 17.05 -16.92
C ALA A 157 12.40 17.20 -15.85
N THR A 158 12.23 18.16 -14.95
CA THR A 158 13.10 18.34 -13.79
C THR A 158 12.52 17.64 -12.57
N ILE A 159 13.38 17.19 -11.64
CA ILE A 159 12.95 16.69 -10.34
C ILE A 159 13.66 17.47 -9.25
N ARG A 160 12.90 17.99 -8.29
CA ARG A 160 13.42 18.69 -7.12
C ARG A 160 12.95 17.95 -5.86
N ARG A 161 13.85 17.90 -4.87
CA ARG A 161 13.57 17.28 -3.60
C ARG A 161 13.76 18.28 -2.47
N VAL A 162 12.79 18.35 -1.56
CA VAL A 162 12.85 19.23 -0.39
C VAL A 162 12.95 18.42 0.89
N THR A 163 13.70 18.93 1.85
CA THR A 163 13.78 18.36 3.19
C THR A 163 12.68 18.97 4.05
N LEU A 164 11.65 18.18 4.37
CA LEU A 164 10.48 18.67 5.10
C LEU A 164 10.75 18.93 6.58
N TYR A 165 11.68 18.20 7.17
CA TYR A 165 12.11 18.33 8.56
C TYR A 165 13.56 17.86 8.73
N LYS A 166 14.26 18.36 9.74
CA LYS A 166 15.60 17.89 10.10
C LYS A 166 15.55 16.67 11.01
N GLU A 167 14.74 16.73 12.06
CA GLU A 167 14.50 15.67 13.02
C GLU A 167 13.00 15.38 13.11
N ALA A 168 12.62 14.14 12.84
CA ALA A 168 11.22 13.74 12.81
C ALA A 168 10.54 13.90 14.18
N SER A 169 11.25 13.61 15.27
CA SER A 169 10.73 13.73 16.64
C SER A 169 10.27 15.15 17.02
N ASN A 170 10.78 16.17 16.34
CA ASN A 170 10.53 17.59 16.64
C ASN A 170 9.73 18.30 15.53
N ALA A 171 9.45 17.63 14.43
CA ALA A 171 8.77 18.23 13.27
C ALA A 171 7.30 18.56 13.58
N THR A 172 6.78 19.59 12.93
CA THR A 172 5.38 19.99 13.00
C THR A 172 4.70 19.89 11.66
N ALA A 173 3.37 19.74 11.65
CA ALA A 173 2.59 19.71 10.40
C ALA A 173 2.76 21.00 9.61
N ASP A 174 2.72 22.15 10.27
CA ASP A 174 2.85 23.48 9.63
C ASP A 174 4.22 23.66 8.96
N GLU A 175 5.31 23.21 9.62
CA GLU A 175 6.66 23.23 9.04
C GLU A 175 6.70 22.40 7.74
N MET A 176 6.18 21.18 7.78
CA MET A 176 6.21 20.27 6.63
C MET A 176 5.36 20.80 5.48
N VAL A 177 4.13 21.23 5.74
CA VAL A 177 3.22 21.80 4.74
C VAL A 177 3.80 23.10 4.18
N GLY A 178 4.27 24.00 5.04
CA GLY A 178 4.85 25.28 4.64
C GLY A 178 6.11 25.11 3.78
N THR A 179 6.99 24.15 4.13
CA THR A 179 8.20 23.85 3.36
C THR A 179 7.85 23.29 1.98
N LEU A 180 6.92 22.33 1.90
CA LEU A 180 6.49 21.74 0.64
C LEU A 180 5.84 22.79 -0.28
N THR A 181 4.90 23.58 0.25
CA THR A 181 4.16 24.56 -0.54
C THR A 181 5.03 25.71 -1.04
N LYS A 182 5.98 26.19 -0.25
CA LYS A 182 6.97 27.21 -0.66
C LYS A 182 7.88 26.71 -1.80
N ALA A 183 8.09 25.42 -1.90
CA ALA A 183 8.92 24.82 -2.94
C ALA A 183 8.17 24.64 -4.28
N ILE A 184 6.85 24.77 -4.32
CA ILE A 184 6.06 24.69 -5.55
C ILE A 184 6.41 25.85 -6.48
N GLN A 185 6.71 25.54 -7.75
CA GLN A 185 7.04 26.51 -8.79
C GLN A 185 5.91 26.61 -9.84
N PRO A 186 5.89 27.65 -10.69
CA PRO A 186 4.87 27.79 -11.74
C PRO A 186 4.78 26.59 -12.68
N ASN A 187 5.91 25.94 -13.00
CA ASN A 187 6.01 24.77 -13.86
C ASN A 187 5.89 23.42 -13.11
N THR A 188 5.66 23.42 -11.79
CA THR A 188 5.43 22.18 -11.04
C THR A 188 4.11 21.55 -11.50
N LYS A 189 4.16 20.30 -12.00
CA LYS A 189 3.01 19.52 -12.48
C LYS A 189 2.68 18.34 -11.58
N LEU A 190 3.66 17.81 -10.88
CA LEU A 190 3.52 16.65 -10.02
C LEU A 190 4.13 16.93 -8.65
N VAL A 191 3.36 16.69 -7.59
CA VAL A 191 3.85 16.60 -6.21
C VAL A 191 3.70 15.16 -5.77
N ALA A 192 4.81 14.51 -5.39
CA ALA A 192 4.84 13.12 -5.00
C ALA A 192 5.48 12.97 -3.61
N VAL A 193 4.77 12.34 -2.68
CA VAL A 193 5.25 12.13 -1.30
C VAL A 193 4.89 10.76 -0.78
N THR A 194 5.68 10.27 0.17
CA THR A 194 5.34 9.07 0.95
C THR A 194 4.54 9.47 2.19
N TRP A 195 3.41 8.82 2.44
CA TRP A 195 2.51 9.13 3.56
C TRP A 195 3.15 8.89 4.93
N VAL A 196 3.74 7.69 5.10
CA VAL A 196 4.46 7.34 6.35
C VAL A 196 5.88 6.93 5.99
N HIS A 197 6.85 7.72 6.44
CA HIS A 197 8.26 7.49 6.14
C HIS A 197 8.81 6.28 6.89
N SER A 198 9.28 5.28 6.17
CA SER A 198 9.77 4.03 6.77
C SER A 198 11.13 4.17 7.48
N VAL A 199 11.85 5.27 7.28
CA VAL A 199 13.11 5.56 7.97
C VAL A 199 12.88 6.17 9.36
N SER A 200 11.82 6.97 9.54
CA SER A 200 11.58 7.74 10.78
C SER A 200 10.24 7.44 11.46
N GLY A 201 9.30 6.77 10.77
CA GLY A 201 7.94 6.59 11.24
C GLY A 201 7.07 7.86 11.17
N MET A 202 7.60 8.96 10.60
CA MET A 202 6.85 10.20 10.40
C MET A 202 5.64 9.97 9.50
N LYS A 203 4.46 10.39 9.95
CA LYS A 203 3.23 10.44 9.16
C LYS A 203 2.99 11.85 8.67
N LEU A 204 3.00 12.05 7.35
CA LEU A 204 2.74 13.35 6.74
C LEU A 204 1.24 13.72 6.84
N PRO A 205 0.92 15.01 7.02
CA PRO A 205 -0.45 15.51 7.06
C PRO A 205 -1.01 15.64 5.63
N ILE A 206 -1.30 14.49 4.99
CA ILE A 206 -1.67 14.40 3.55
C ILE A 206 -2.86 15.28 3.22
N ARG A 207 -3.90 15.31 4.07
CA ARG A 207 -5.07 16.16 3.84
C ARG A 207 -4.71 17.64 3.80
N THR A 208 -3.92 18.12 4.73
CA THR A 208 -3.50 19.52 4.78
C THR A 208 -2.66 19.90 3.56
N ILE A 209 -1.77 18.99 3.12
CA ILE A 209 -0.99 19.16 1.87
C ILE A 209 -1.94 19.22 0.67
N ALA A 210 -2.92 18.32 0.58
CA ALA A 210 -3.90 18.29 -0.51
C ALA A 210 -4.73 19.58 -0.58
N ASP A 211 -5.17 20.11 0.57
CA ASP A 211 -5.91 21.38 0.63
C ASP A 211 -5.05 22.56 0.21
N ALA A 212 -3.77 22.59 0.60
CA ALA A 212 -2.83 23.61 0.17
C ALA A 212 -2.58 23.56 -1.36
N ILE A 213 -2.38 22.36 -1.93
CA ILE A 213 -2.24 22.17 -3.38
C ILE A 213 -3.52 22.59 -4.11
N LYS A 214 -4.69 22.23 -3.58
CA LYS A 214 -5.99 22.64 -4.12
C LYS A 214 -6.14 24.16 -4.16
N SER A 215 -5.73 24.83 -3.10
CA SER A 215 -5.71 26.32 -3.04
C SER A 215 -4.77 26.92 -4.08
N ILE A 216 -3.59 26.35 -4.30
CA ILE A 216 -2.68 26.78 -5.35
C ILE A 216 -3.30 26.55 -6.73
N ASN A 217 -3.92 25.39 -6.95
CA ASN A 217 -4.56 25.04 -8.21
C ASN A 217 -5.75 25.93 -8.56
N SER A 218 -6.42 26.57 -7.59
CA SER A 218 -7.53 27.49 -7.88
C SER A 218 -7.11 28.75 -8.68
N ASN A 219 -5.80 29.05 -8.69
CA ASN A 219 -5.22 30.13 -9.43
C ASN A 219 -4.43 29.68 -10.67
N ARG A 220 -4.57 28.39 -11.07
CA ARG A 220 -3.89 27.80 -12.23
C ARG A 220 -4.90 27.42 -13.31
N SER A 221 -4.43 27.40 -14.55
CA SER A 221 -5.20 26.77 -15.64
C SER A 221 -5.24 25.27 -15.49
N ASP A 222 -6.20 24.58 -16.14
CA ASP A 222 -6.26 23.12 -16.17
C ASP A 222 -4.98 22.47 -16.73
N GLN A 223 -4.30 23.17 -17.66
CA GLN A 223 -3.04 22.72 -18.23
C GLN A 223 -1.89 22.82 -17.23
N ASP A 224 -1.98 23.75 -16.28
CA ASP A 224 -0.95 24.04 -15.27
C ASP A 224 -1.25 23.42 -13.91
N ARG A 225 -2.35 22.67 -13.81
CA ARG A 225 -2.77 21.96 -12.59
C ARG A 225 -1.66 21.06 -12.07
N ILE A 226 -1.44 21.12 -10.77
CA ILE A 226 -0.59 20.19 -10.03
C ILE A 226 -1.40 18.95 -9.66
N TYR A 227 -0.83 17.78 -9.89
CA TYR A 227 -1.38 16.51 -9.45
C TYR A 227 -0.64 16.03 -8.22
N PHE A 228 -1.38 15.54 -7.21
CA PHE A 228 -0.83 15.09 -5.94
C PHE A 228 -0.88 13.57 -5.85
N CYS A 229 0.29 12.95 -5.76
CA CYS A 229 0.50 11.50 -5.71
C CYS A 229 1.04 11.07 -4.35
N VAL A 230 0.48 10.00 -3.79
CA VAL A 230 0.83 9.49 -2.47
C VAL A 230 1.27 8.03 -2.54
N ASP A 231 2.50 7.77 -2.11
CA ASP A 231 2.92 6.42 -1.71
C ASP A 231 2.32 6.14 -0.33
N GLY A 232 1.25 5.34 -0.32
CA GLY A 232 0.45 5.08 0.85
C GLY A 232 0.84 3.83 1.64
N VAL A 233 1.88 3.11 1.26
CA VAL A 233 2.15 1.73 1.68
C VAL A 233 2.19 1.50 3.20
N HIS A 234 2.57 2.49 4.01
CA HIS A 234 2.69 2.35 5.46
C HIS A 234 1.57 3.01 6.26
N GLY A 235 0.70 3.77 5.62
CA GLY A 235 -0.57 4.22 6.20
C GLY A 235 -1.74 3.29 5.86
N PHE A 236 -1.68 2.65 4.68
CA PHE A 236 -2.68 1.72 4.18
C PHE A 236 -2.75 0.46 5.04
N GLY A 237 -3.90 0.20 5.64
CA GLY A 237 -4.11 -0.92 6.56
C GLY A 237 -3.78 -0.60 8.02
N VAL A 238 -3.29 0.63 8.32
CA VAL A 238 -3.10 1.14 9.68
C VAL A 238 -4.11 2.25 9.98
N GLU A 239 -4.15 3.27 9.13
CA GLU A 239 -4.98 4.46 9.36
C GLU A 239 -6.42 4.23 8.88
N ASP A 240 -7.38 4.68 9.69
CA ASP A 240 -8.82 4.63 9.34
C ASP A 240 -9.21 5.88 8.55
N VAL A 241 -8.87 5.89 7.28
CA VAL A 241 -9.17 7.01 6.36
C VAL A 241 -9.72 6.48 5.03
N THR A 242 -10.37 7.38 4.29
CA THR A 242 -10.85 7.18 2.93
C THR A 242 -9.99 7.94 1.93
N MET A 243 -10.14 7.68 0.63
CA MET A 243 -9.47 8.50 -0.39
C MET A 243 -9.96 9.95 -0.38
N ALA A 244 -11.23 10.18 -0.02
CA ALA A 244 -11.78 11.53 0.15
C ALA A 244 -11.12 12.26 1.34
N ASP A 245 -10.82 11.55 2.43
CA ASP A 245 -10.12 12.14 3.59
C ASP A 245 -8.69 12.53 3.25
N LEU A 246 -7.98 11.75 2.44
CA LEU A 246 -6.63 12.07 2.00
C LEU A 246 -6.60 13.22 0.99
N GLY A 247 -7.57 13.27 0.07
CA GLY A 247 -7.70 14.36 -0.91
C GLY A 247 -6.63 14.38 -2.00
N CYS A 248 -5.83 13.32 -2.16
CA CYS A 248 -4.86 13.19 -3.24
C CYS A 248 -5.52 12.87 -4.59
N ASP A 249 -4.76 12.97 -5.69
CA ASP A 249 -5.22 12.59 -7.03
C ASP A 249 -4.91 11.13 -7.35
N PHE A 250 -3.79 10.59 -6.82
CA PHE A 250 -3.34 9.22 -7.01
C PHE A 250 -2.77 8.64 -5.72
N PHE A 251 -2.98 7.33 -5.54
CA PHE A 251 -2.53 6.59 -4.37
C PHE A 251 -2.06 5.20 -4.77
N ALA A 252 -0.88 4.78 -4.32
CA ALA A 252 -0.36 3.43 -4.55
C ALA A 252 0.03 2.76 -3.23
N ALA A 253 -0.35 1.48 -3.08
CA ALA A 253 0.01 0.71 -1.89
C ALA A 253 0.06 -0.79 -2.15
N SER A 254 1.04 -1.49 -1.54
CA SER A 254 1.07 -2.95 -1.47
C SER A 254 0.16 -3.45 -0.36
N THR A 255 -0.35 -4.66 -0.51
CA THR A 255 -1.25 -5.28 0.47
C THR A 255 -0.56 -6.28 1.40
N HIS A 256 0.65 -6.73 1.06
CA HIS A 256 1.41 -7.75 1.81
C HIS A 256 2.03 -7.26 3.13
N LYS A 257 1.77 -6.01 3.52
CA LYS A 257 2.25 -5.40 4.77
C LYS A 257 1.10 -5.32 5.79
N TRP A 258 0.54 -4.15 6.01
CA TRP A 258 -0.45 -3.90 7.04
C TRP A 258 -1.86 -4.43 6.74
N ILE A 259 -2.17 -4.69 5.47
CA ILE A 259 -3.42 -5.38 5.05
C ILE A 259 -3.31 -6.90 5.29
N PHE A 260 -2.11 -7.45 5.53
CA PHE A 260 -1.85 -8.88 5.65
C PHE A 260 -2.28 -9.69 4.41
N GLY A 261 -2.37 -9.01 3.27
CA GLY A 261 -2.78 -9.58 1.98
C GLY A 261 -1.70 -10.44 1.33
N PRO A 262 -2.05 -11.12 0.24
CA PRO A 262 -1.11 -11.98 -0.48
C PRO A 262 0.12 -11.23 -0.96
N ARG A 263 1.27 -11.91 -0.99
CA ARG A 263 2.50 -11.37 -1.58
C ARG A 263 2.35 -11.23 -3.09
N GLY A 264 2.95 -10.20 -3.66
CA GLY A 264 2.79 -9.92 -5.09
C GLY A 264 1.42 -9.31 -5.42
N THR A 265 0.83 -8.56 -4.47
CA THR A 265 -0.42 -7.82 -4.69
C THR A 265 -0.34 -6.41 -4.14
N GLY A 266 -1.06 -5.50 -4.78
CA GLY A 266 -1.16 -4.10 -4.44
C GLY A 266 -2.26 -3.43 -5.22
N ILE A 267 -2.48 -2.16 -4.92
CA ILE A 267 -3.46 -1.30 -5.60
C ILE A 267 -2.80 -0.02 -6.09
N LEU A 268 -3.35 0.50 -7.19
CA LEU A 268 -3.16 1.84 -7.68
C LEU A 268 -4.54 2.47 -7.83
N TRP A 269 -4.82 3.51 -7.07
CA TRP A 269 -6.04 4.30 -7.18
C TRP A 269 -5.76 5.62 -7.87
N GLY A 270 -6.67 6.05 -8.73
CA GLY A 270 -6.63 7.37 -9.36
C GLY A 270 -7.99 8.01 -9.38
N ARG A 271 -8.09 9.25 -8.94
CA ARG A 271 -9.32 10.01 -8.96
C ARG A 271 -9.79 10.21 -10.42
N LYS A 272 -11.07 10.02 -10.67
CA LYS A 272 -11.68 9.95 -12.01
C LYS A 272 -11.31 11.12 -12.93
N ASP A 273 -11.25 12.33 -12.41
CA ASP A 273 -10.88 13.52 -13.18
C ASP A 273 -9.37 13.64 -13.47
N ALA A 274 -8.56 12.77 -12.86
CA ALA A 274 -7.11 12.71 -13.06
C ALA A 274 -6.65 11.59 -14.01
N TRP A 275 -7.49 10.60 -14.32
CA TRP A 275 -7.13 9.40 -15.10
C TRP A 275 -6.47 9.70 -16.45
N ASN A 276 -6.94 10.73 -17.15
CA ASN A 276 -6.44 11.12 -18.45
C ASN A 276 -5.00 11.63 -18.44
N LYS A 277 -4.40 11.81 -17.26
CA LYS A 277 -3.00 12.22 -17.10
C LYS A 277 -2.04 11.03 -17.05
N VAL A 278 -2.54 9.82 -16.94
CA VAL A 278 -1.72 8.60 -16.90
C VAL A 278 -2.04 7.72 -18.08
N VAL A 279 -1.04 7.39 -18.86
CA VAL A 279 -1.15 6.46 -19.99
C VAL A 279 -0.67 5.08 -19.52
N PRO A 280 -1.42 4.00 -19.82
CA PRO A 280 -0.97 2.65 -19.51
C PRO A 280 0.39 2.35 -20.17
N THR A 281 1.34 1.84 -19.39
CA THR A 281 2.68 1.47 -19.90
C THR A 281 2.82 -0.03 -20.13
N ILE A 282 1.94 -0.84 -19.51
CA ILE A 282 1.81 -2.28 -19.70
C ILE A 282 0.38 -2.57 -20.12
N PRO A 283 0.15 -3.31 -21.23
CA PRO A 283 -1.21 -3.65 -21.66
C PRO A 283 -1.96 -4.45 -20.59
N ALA A 284 -3.23 -4.10 -20.36
CA ALA A 284 -4.11 -4.86 -19.49
C ALA A 284 -4.65 -6.11 -20.21
N PHE A 285 -4.92 -7.18 -19.45
CA PHE A 285 -5.59 -8.39 -19.95
C PHE A 285 -7.06 -8.44 -19.52
N SER A 286 -7.67 -7.28 -19.23
CA SER A 286 -9.09 -7.23 -18.91
C SER A 286 -9.97 -7.58 -20.12
N TYR A 287 -11.15 -8.14 -19.87
CA TYR A 287 -12.12 -8.42 -20.93
C TYR A 287 -12.51 -7.15 -21.72
N PRO A 288 -12.76 -5.99 -21.07
CA PRO A 288 -13.01 -4.75 -21.81
C PRO A 288 -11.83 -4.29 -22.68
N ALA A 289 -10.58 -4.42 -22.22
CA ALA A 289 -9.40 -4.06 -23.03
C ALA A 289 -9.26 -4.94 -24.29
N TYR A 290 -9.48 -6.26 -24.17
CA TYR A 290 -9.53 -7.14 -25.34
C TYR A 290 -10.70 -6.80 -26.27
N GLY A 291 -11.88 -6.52 -25.72
CA GLY A 291 -13.05 -6.11 -26.49
C GLY A 291 -12.80 -4.83 -27.29
N MET A 292 -12.10 -3.85 -26.72
CA MET A 292 -11.69 -2.64 -27.41
C MET A 292 -10.69 -2.96 -28.55
N TRP A 293 -9.67 -3.75 -28.27
CA TRP A 293 -8.69 -4.14 -29.30
C TRP A 293 -9.30 -4.89 -30.46
N LEU A 294 -10.36 -5.68 -30.23
CA LEU A 294 -11.11 -6.40 -31.25
C LEU A 294 -12.18 -5.55 -31.94
N GLY A 295 -12.34 -4.28 -31.55
CA GLY A 295 -13.36 -3.38 -32.09
C GLY A 295 -14.80 -3.70 -31.65
N MET A 296 -14.96 -4.46 -30.56
CA MET A 296 -16.26 -4.81 -29.97
C MET A 296 -16.75 -3.77 -28.95
N ILE A 297 -15.80 -3.08 -28.28
CA ILE A 297 -16.07 -2.01 -27.31
C ILE A 297 -15.49 -0.72 -27.86
N PRO A 298 -16.25 0.39 -27.90
CA PRO A 298 -15.74 1.68 -28.36
C PRO A 298 -14.61 2.20 -27.47
N GLN A 299 -13.61 2.84 -28.10
CA GLN A 299 -12.60 3.60 -27.39
C GLN A 299 -13.24 4.66 -26.52
N GLY A 300 -12.78 4.84 -25.26
CA GLY A 300 -13.34 5.80 -24.32
C GLY A 300 -14.49 5.25 -23.43
N LYS A 301 -14.83 3.97 -23.57
CA LYS A 301 -15.76 3.27 -22.66
C LYS A 301 -15.07 2.47 -21.56
N LEU A 302 -13.74 2.43 -21.58
CA LEU A 302 -12.95 1.74 -20.57
C LEU A 302 -12.67 2.69 -19.39
N ASN A 303 -12.62 2.11 -18.21
CA ASN A 303 -12.29 2.82 -16.99
C ASN A 303 -10.81 2.60 -16.60
N PHE A 304 -10.39 3.20 -15.48
CA PHE A 304 -9.02 3.11 -15.00
C PHE A 304 -8.61 1.67 -14.66
N CYS A 305 -9.47 0.92 -13.98
CA CYS A 305 -9.26 -0.49 -13.66
C CYS A 305 -8.98 -1.32 -14.93
N ASP A 306 -9.80 -1.14 -15.98
CA ASP A 306 -9.70 -1.90 -17.21
C ASP A 306 -8.38 -1.72 -17.96
N LEU A 307 -7.76 -0.53 -17.82
CA LEU A 307 -6.58 -0.14 -18.58
C LEU A 307 -5.27 -0.22 -17.78
N HIS A 308 -5.31 0.01 -16.46
CA HIS A 308 -4.11 0.19 -15.63
C HIS A 308 -3.77 -0.99 -14.74
N SER A 309 -4.59 -2.05 -14.71
CA SER A 309 -4.21 -3.34 -14.14
C SER A 309 -3.30 -4.07 -15.13
N PRO A 310 -1.98 -4.22 -14.87
CA PRO A 310 -1.08 -4.87 -15.81
C PRO A 310 -1.52 -6.29 -16.13
N GLY A 311 -1.52 -6.60 -17.41
CA GLY A 311 -1.84 -7.94 -17.92
C GLY A 311 -0.65 -8.90 -17.83
N GLY A 312 -0.91 -10.13 -18.32
CA GLY A 312 0.04 -11.22 -18.32
C GLY A 312 -0.41 -12.35 -17.39
N PHE A 313 0.28 -13.48 -17.48
CA PHE A 313 0.08 -14.59 -16.57
C PHE A 313 0.96 -14.38 -15.34
N HIS A 314 0.33 -14.13 -14.19
CA HIS A 314 0.94 -13.87 -12.90
C HIS A 314 0.41 -14.88 -11.88
N SER A 315 0.76 -14.73 -10.60
CA SER A 315 0.26 -15.59 -9.52
C SER A 315 -1.21 -15.29 -9.24
N PHE A 316 -2.10 -15.91 -10.02
CA PHE A 316 -3.56 -15.74 -9.91
C PHE A 316 -4.05 -16.15 -8.54
N GLU A 317 -3.50 -17.24 -7.96
CA GLU A 317 -3.85 -17.73 -6.63
C GLU A 317 -3.64 -16.67 -5.55
N ASN A 318 -2.62 -15.84 -5.69
CA ASN A 318 -2.38 -14.72 -4.77
C ASN A 318 -3.31 -13.54 -5.10
N ARG A 319 -3.42 -13.16 -6.38
CA ARG A 319 -4.20 -11.99 -6.77
C ARG A 319 -5.70 -12.20 -6.47
N TRP A 320 -6.23 -13.38 -6.73
CA TRP A 320 -7.64 -13.71 -6.51
C TRP A 320 -8.00 -13.95 -5.04
N ALA A 321 -7.02 -14.12 -4.16
CA ALA A 321 -7.19 -14.18 -2.71
C ALA A 321 -7.09 -12.82 -2.01
N LEU A 322 -7.04 -11.71 -2.75
CA LEU A 322 -6.86 -10.38 -2.18
C LEU A 322 -8.11 -9.88 -1.43
N LYS A 323 -9.30 -10.26 -1.90
CA LYS A 323 -10.57 -9.89 -1.29
C LYS A 323 -10.63 -10.31 0.19
N GLU A 324 -10.16 -11.52 0.50
CA GLU A 324 -10.16 -12.08 1.85
C GLU A 324 -9.34 -11.24 2.84
N ALA A 325 -8.31 -10.57 2.37
CA ALA A 325 -7.52 -9.67 3.21
C ALA A 325 -8.28 -8.40 3.57
N PHE A 326 -8.99 -7.80 2.61
CA PHE A 326 -9.84 -6.65 2.86
C PHE A 326 -11.03 -7.02 3.75
N ASP A 327 -11.69 -8.14 3.48
CA ASP A 327 -12.80 -8.63 4.28
C ASP A 327 -12.39 -8.92 5.73
N PHE A 328 -11.19 -9.49 5.94
CA PHE A 328 -10.64 -9.74 7.27
C PHE A 328 -10.47 -8.43 8.06
N HIS A 329 -9.90 -7.39 7.45
CA HIS A 329 -9.79 -6.08 8.07
C HIS A 329 -11.14 -5.43 8.35
N MET A 330 -12.07 -5.52 7.41
CA MET A 330 -13.43 -4.96 7.57
C MET A 330 -14.21 -5.68 8.66
N GLN A 331 -14.05 -6.99 8.83
CA GLN A 331 -14.67 -7.75 9.92
C GLN A 331 -14.13 -7.35 11.30
N ILE A 332 -12.84 -7.05 11.42
CA ILE A 332 -12.27 -6.49 12.67
C ILE A 332 -12.80 -5.06 12.87
N GLY A 333 -12.89 -4.28 11.79
CA GLY A 333 -13.19 -2.86 11.74
C GLY A 333 -11.93 -2.00 11.64
N LYS A 334 -11.84 -1.17 10.59
CA LYS A 334 -10.68 -0.31 10.31
C LYS A 334 -10.27 0.52 11.52
N LYS A 335 -11.25 1.17 12.18
CA LYS A 335 -10.99 1.97 13.37
C LYS A 335 -10.37 1.16 14.50
N LYS A 336 -10.84 -0.07 14.75
CA LYS A 336 -10.26 -0.94 15.78
C LYS A 336 -8.82 -1.33 15.46
N VAL A 337 -8.53 -1.60 14.17
CA VAL A 337 -7.16 -1.89 13.71
C VAL A 337 -6.24 -0.69 13.94
N ALA A 338 -6.69 0.52 13.57
CA ALA A 338 -5.97 1.76 13.81
C ALA A 338 -5.72 2.01 15.32
N ASP A 339 -6.79 1.99 16.12
CA ASP A 339 -6.72 2.21 17.56
C ASP A 339 -5.73 1.22 18.23
N ARG A 340 -5.77 -0.07 17.82
CA ARG A 340 -4.87 -1.09 18.37
C ARG A 340 -3.41 -0.84 18.00
N THR A 341 -3.14 -0.53 16.74
CA THR A 341 -1.78 -0.26 16.28
C THR A 341 -1.21 0.98 16.96
N HIS A 342 -2.01 2.05 17.07
CA HIS A 342 -1.62 3.26 17.78
C HIS A 342 -1.43 3.04 19.29
N GLN A 343 -2.30 2.25 19.94
CA GLN A 343 -2.16 1.90 21.35
C GLN A 343 -0.81 1.23 21.63
N LEU A 344 -0.50 0.16 20.89
CA LEU A 344 0.74 -0.60 21.10
C LEU A 344 1.98 0.20 20.68
N GLY A 345 1.89 0.99 19.59
CA GLY A 345 2.95 1.88 19.15
C GLY A 345 3.24 3.00 20.17
N SER A 346 2.20 3.60 20.77
CA SER A 346 2.36 4.62 21.80
C SER A 346 2.99 4.04 23.07
N MET A 347 2.53 2.87 23.51
CA MET A 347 3.12 2.16 24.65
C MET A 347 4.61 1.85 24.42
N LEU A 348 5.00 1.42 23.21
CA LEU A 348 6.40 1.20 22.86
C LEU A 348 7.20 2.52 22.90
N LYS A 349 6.71 3.58 22.28
CA LYS A 349 7.37 4.89 22.25
C LYS A 349 7.59 5.47 23.64
N GLU A 350 6.58 5.40 24.50
CA GLU A 350 6.66 5.87 25.88
C GLU A 350 7.72 5.09 26.68
N GLY A 351 7.73 3.74 26.53
CA GLY A 351 8.74 2.90 27.17
C GLY A 351 10.15 3.23 26.70
N LEU A 352 10.35 3.38 25.39
CA LEU A 352 11.67 3.69 24.82
C LEU A 352 12.22 5.05 25.28
N ARG A 353 11.37 6.06 25.47
CA ARG A 353 11.77 7.37 26.00
C ARG A 353 12.32 7.31 27.42
N GLY A 354 11.92 6.31 28.19
CA GLY A 354 12.42 6.08 29.56
C GLY A 354 13.81 5.43 29.62
N VAL A 355 14.38 4.98 28.48
CA VAL A 355 15.66 4.26 28.43
C VAL A 355 16.77 5.22 28.02
N ASN A 356 17.72 5.52 28.93
CA ASN A 356 18.74 6.56 28.75
C ASN A 356 19.63 6.40 27.51
N HIS A 357 19.90 5.18 27.09
CA HIS A 357 20.76 4.88 25.93
C HIS A 357 19.98 4.68 24.61
N ILE A 358 18.70 5.03 24.59
CA ILE A 358 17.86 4.97 23.40
C ILE A 358 17.43 6.39 23.00
N LYS A 359 17.64 6.70 21.73
CA LYS A 359 17.08 7.90 21.09
C LYS A 359 15.91 7.49 20.19
N LEU A 360 14.71 7.91 20.57
CA LEU A 360 13.50 7.73 19.76
C LEU A 360 13.47 8.78 18.62
N HIS A 361 13.32 8.33 17.38
CA HIS A 361 13.22 9.21 16.20
C HIS A 361 11.79 9.44 15.75
N THR A 362 10.89 8.48 15.97
CA THR A 362 9.47 8.59 15.59
C THR A 362 8.78 9.60 16.50
N PRO A 363 7.95 10.51 15.97
CA PRO A 363 7.13 11.41 16.76
C PRO A 363 6.26 10.65 17.76
N VAL A 364 6.13 11.18 18.97
CA VAL A 364 5.29 10.56 20.01
C VAL A 364 3.81 10.66 19.66
N SER A 365 3.38 11.83 19.12
CA SER A 365 2.00 12.06 18.71
C SER A 365 1.55 11.08 17.62
N THR A 366 0.37 10.51 17.77
CA THR A 366 -0.28 9.67 16.76
C THR A 366 -0.81 10.46 15.56
N GLU A 367 -0.87 11.78 15.66
CA GLU A 367 -1.16 12.64 14.51
C GLU A 367 0.00 12.66 13.49
N LEU A 368 1.25 12.59 14.00
CA LEU A 368 2.47 12.64 13.20
C LEU A 368 3.22 11.30 13.16
N SER A 369 2.65 10.23 13.67
CA SER A 369 3.22 8.87 13.60
C SER A 369 2.15 7.82 13.33
N SER A 370 2.57 6.66 12.85
CA SER A 370 1.73 5.51 12.55
C SER A 370 2.30 4.24 13.21
N GLY A 371 2.20 3.07 12.56
CA GLY A 371 2.64 1.80 13.13
C GLY A 371 4.15 1.58 13.20
N ILE A 372 4.99 2.44 12.58
CA ILE A 372 6.44 2.29 12.55
C ILE A 372 7.07 3.09 13.69
N ASN A 373 7.90 2.43 14.52
CA ASN A 373 8.63 3.06 15.60
C ASN A 373 10.14 2.87 15.39
N CYS A 374 10.84 3.98 15.14
CA CYS A 374 12.26 4.03 14.79
C CYS A 374 13.08 4.58 15.96
N PHE A 375 14.19 3.96 16.26
CA PHE A 375 15.07 4.36 17.37
C PHE A 375 16.53 4.01 17.07
N GLU A 376 17.43 4.67 17.80
CA GLU A 376 18.85 4.34 17.91
C GLU A 376 19.19 3.83 19.31
N VAL A 377 20.17 2.94 19.37
CA VAL A 377 20.81 2.53 20.61
C VAL A 377 22.23 3.12 20.63
N GLU A 378 22.56 3.90 21.63
CA GLU A 378 23.85 4.55 21.74
C GLU A 378 25.01 3.54 21.71
N GLY A 379 25.97 3.78 20.82
CA GLY A 379 27.14 2.91 20.62
C GLY A 379 26.87 1.63 19.81
N MET A 380 25.72 1.52 19.15
CA MET A 380 25.40 0.39 18.26
C MET A 380 24.86 0.86 16.93
N THR A 381 25.16 0.13 15.87
CA THR A 381 24.46 0.27 14.59
C THR A 381 23.04 -0.30 14.72
N SER A 382 22.15 0.09 13.80
CA SER A 382 20.79 -0.45 13.73
C SER A 382 20.77 -1.97 13.55
N GLU A 383 21.70 -2.50 12.74
CA GLU A 383 21.84 -3.93 12.47
C GLU A 383 22.30 -4.69 13.72
N GLU A 384 23.27 -4.14 14.48
CA GLU A 384 23.73 -4.73 15.76
C GLU A 384 22.60 -4.77 16.79
N ALA A 385 21.83 -3.68 16.92
CA ALA A 385 20.69 -3.62 17.83
C ALA A 385 19.65 -4.68 17.46
N ILE A 386 19.28 -4.80 16.18
CA ILE A 386 18.32 -5.82 15.71
C ILE A 386 18.87 -7.24 15.88
N LYS A 387 20.17 -7.46 15.65
CA LYS A 387 20.82 -8.75 15.89
C LYS A 387 20.75 -9.15 17.37
N LYS A 388 21.04 -8.22 18.30
CA LYS A 388 20.89 -8.48 19.75
C LYS A 388 19.45 -8.78 20.13
N LEU A 389 18.47 -8.03 19.63
CA LEU A 389 17.05 -8.32 19.84
C LEU A 389 16.66 -9.73 19.33
N SER A 390 17.18 -10.12 18.19
CA SER A 390 16.93 -11.46 17.62
C SER A 390 17.44 -12.59 18.53
N THR A 391 18.53 -12.41 19.31
CA THR A 391 18.98 -13.40 20.33
C THR A 391 17.94 -13.58 21.45
N LYS A 392 17.16 -12.52 21.71
CA LYS A 392 16.04 -12.54 22.67
C LYS A 392 14.70 -12.94 22.01
N LYS A 393 14.74 -13.50 20.78
CA LYS A 393 13.59 -13.91 19.99
C LYS A 393 12.65 -12.78 19.58
N ILE A 394 13.12 -11.54 19.58
CA ILE A 394 12.38 -10.36 19.09
C ILE A 394 12.81 -10.08 17.66
N ILE A 395 11.85 -10.09 16.74
CA ILE A 395 12.06 -9.87 15.32
C ILE A 395 11.74 -8.41 15.00
N GLY A 396 12.75 -7.60 14.80
CA GLY A 396 12.66 -6.23 14.31
C GLY A 396 13.30 -6.08 12.93
N SER A 397 13.49 -4.85 12.47
CA SER A 397 14.18 -4.56 11.20
C SER A 397 15.06 -3.32 11.31
N ALA A 398 16.16 -3.26 10.56
CA ALA A 398 16.92 -2.05 10.30
C ALA A 398 16.36 -1.33 9.08
N ALA A 399 16.46 0.00 9.05
CA ALA A 399 16.00 0.81 7.93
C ALA A 399 17.05 0.76 6.78
N PRO A 400 16.66 0.44 5.53
CA PRO A 400 17.61 0.32 4.41
C PRO A 400 17.91 1.68 3.77
N TYR A 401 18.39 2.63 4.55
CA TYR A 401 18.69 4.00 4.11
C TYR A 401 20.12 4.38 4.51
N PRO A 402 20.72 5.42 3.89
CA PRO A 402 22.04 5.91 4.30
C PRO A 402 22.11 6.27 5.79
N ILE A 403 21.02 6.82 6.33
CA ILE A 403 20.79 6.94 7.78
C ILE A 403 19.86 5.81 8.16
N SER A 404 20.34 4.85 8.95
CA SER A 404 19.61 3.64 9.32
C SER A 404 19.24 3.65 10.80
N TYR A 405 17.98 3.37 11.09
CA TYR A 405 17.46 3.22 12.46
C TYR A 405 16.93 1.81 12.68
N ALA A 406 17.03 1.32 13.90
CA ALA A 406 16.34 0.12 14.32
C ALA A 406 14.82 0.40 14.40
N ARG A 407 14.01 -0.60 14.01
CA ARG A 407 12.54 -0.45 13.95
C ARG A 407 11.85 -1.63 14.62
N LEU A 408 10.86 -1.30 15.45
CA LEU A 408 9.86 -2.23 15.98
C LEU A 408 8.48 -1.72 15.60
N THR A 409 7.63 -2.63 15.10
CA THR A 409 6.34 -2.27 14.49
C THR A 409 5.22 -3.15 15.04
N PRO A 410 4.77 -2.93 16.28
CA PRO A 410 3.65 -3.65 16.85
C PRO A 410 2.35 -3.39 16.05
N SER A 411 1.49 -4.38 15.97
CA SER A 411 0.22 -4.32 15.25
C SER A 411 -0.82 -5.26 15.86
N ILE A 412 -1.89 -5.54 15.13
CA ILE A 412 -2.98 -6.44 15.54
C ILE A 412 -2.53 -7.88 15.88
N ILE A 413 -1.33 -8.28 15.46
CA ILE A 413 -0.76 -9.60 15.79
C ILE A 413 -0.03 -9.61 17.15
N ASN A 414 0.09 -8.47 17.80
CA ASN A 414 0.84 -8.30 19.05
C ASN A 414 -0.08 -8.01 20.25
N ASN A 415 0.47 -8.22 21.44
CA ASN A 415 -0.16 -7.86 22.69
C ASN A 415 0.74 -6.95 23.55
N GLU A 416 0.18 -6.43 24.63
CA GLU A 416 0.86 -5.51 25.53
C GLU A 416 2.08 -6.14 26.21
N GLU A 417 2.01 -7.44 26.55
CA GLU A 417 3.12 -8.16 27.19
C GLU A 417 4.32 -8.28 26.23
N GLU A 418 4.07 -8.53 24.95
CA GLU A 418 5.14 -8.53 23.94
C GLU A 418 5.82 -7.16 23.81
N VAL A 419 5.06 -6.08 23.89
CA VAL A 419 5.62 -4.71 23.88
C VAL A 419 6.47 -4.47 25.14
N LYS A 420 5.99 -4.87 26.33
CA LYS A 420 6.77 -4.79 27.58
C LYS A 420 8.06 -5.61 27.49
N MET A 421 8.00 -6.83 26.94
CA MET A 421 9.19 -7.67 26.74
C MET A 421 10.21 -7.01 25.79
N CYS A 422 9.74 -6.32 24.75
CA CYS A 422 10.63 -5.55 23.85
C CYS A 422 11.32 -4.39 24.57
N ILE A 423 10.57 -3.63 25.39
CA ILE A 423 11.12 -2.53 26.19
C ILE A 423 12.16 -3.08 27.17
N ALA A 424 11.83 -4.11 27.96
CA ALA A 424 12.76 -4.72 28.91
C ALA A 424 14.03 -5.31 28.25
N ALA A 425 13.89 -5.85 27.02
CA ALA A 425 15.05 -6.33 26.25
C ALA A 425 15.95 -5.16 25.80
N LEU A 426 15.34 -4.02 25.45
CA LEU A 426 16.07 -2.82 25.07
C LEU A 426 16.72 -2.09 26.26
N GLU A 427 16.11 -2.11 27.44
CA GLU A 427 16.73 -1.62 28.68
C GLU A 427 18.06 -2.32 28.97
N LYS A 428 18.13 -3.64 28.70
CA LYS A 428 19.29 -4.50 28.95
C LYS A 428 20.17 -4.76 27.72
N ILE A 429 19.97 -4.04 26.63
CA ILE A 429 20.62 -4.37 25.34
C ILE A 429 22.15 -4.16 25.37
N LYS A 430 22.63 -3.33 26.28
CA LYS A 430 24.06 -3.08 26.47
C LYS A 430 24.76 -4.11 27.39
N GLU A 431 23.97 -4.88 28.13
CA GLU A 431 24.43 -6.02 28.92
C GLU A 431 24.67 -7.24 28.01
#